data_ba8c60de8ed79bede157971c163ab1ce
#
_entry.id   ba8c60de8ed79bede157971c163ab1ce
#
_cell.length_a   1.000
_cell.length_b   1.000
_cell.length_c   1.000
_cell.angle_alpha   90.00
_cell.angle_beta   90.00
_cell.angle_gamma   90.00
#
_symmetry.space_group_name_H-M   'P 1'
#
loop_
_entity.id
_entity.type
_entity.pdbx_description
1 polymer ?
#
loop_
_entity_poly.entity_id
_entity_poly.type
_entity_poly.pdbx_seq_one_letter_code
_entity_poly.pdbx_strand_id
1 'polypeptide(L)'
;MAAALSGQITTGSELVGIRHTAAGRWELTFRQGSSMRTVTADRVVLALPFSILRDSVDYRRAGFEERKVTAIEEMGMGTNSKLHVQFSRRHWNGLGSNGETFSDTGYQNSWEVSRAQPGTAGILVNYTGGNIGASFGSGTPTTRAQQFLTQIEPVLPGLSQHWNGKATIDFWPVYEWTRGSYSYWKVGQYTAFAGIEGRQEGDAHFCGEHTSIDFQGYLNGAVETGERAAGEVVDDLG
;
A
#
# COMPACT_ATOMS: atom_id res chain seq x y z
N MET A 1 -7.94 -17.83 8.76
CA MET A 1 -8.89 -17.15 7.88
C MET A 1 -9.11 -17.92 6.57
N ALA A 2 -8.12 -18.14 5.69
CA ALA A 2 -8.34 -18.84 4.42
C ALA A 2 -8.97 -20.25 4.54
N ALA A 3 -8.61 -21.04 5.57
CA ALA A 3 -9.21 -22.37 5.79
C ALA A 3 -10.73 -22.31 6.08
N ALA A 4 -11.20 -21.26 6.75
CA ALA A 4 -12.63 -21.05 7.01
C ALA A 4 -13.43 -20.62 5.77
N LEU A 5 -12.74 -20.18 4.72
CA LEU A 5 -13.32 -19.73 3.45
C LEU A 5 -13.02 -20.72 2.30
N SER A 6 -12.77 -21.99 2.64
CA SER A 6 -12.48 -23.03 1.64
C SER A 6 -13.57 -23.10 0.59
N GLY A 7 -13.18 -23.06 -0.68
CA GLY A 7 -14.11 -23.05 -1.82
C GLY A 7 -14.73 -21.68 -2.17
N GLN A 8 -14.50 -20.65 -1.34
CA GLN A 8 -15.01 -19.29 -1.60
C GLN A 8 -13.92 -18.35 -2.17
N ILE A 9 -12.66 -18.77 -2.15
CA ILE A 9 -11.53 -17.97 -2.63
C ILE A 9 -11.13 -18.47 -4.02
N THR A 10 -11.15 -17.58 -5.00
CA THR A 10 -10.63 -17.84 -6.35
C THR A 10 -9.41 -16.94 -6.59
N THR A 11 -8.24 -17.54 -6.70
CA THR A 11 -6.97 -16.84 -7.01
C THR A 11 -6.72 -16.78 -8.51
N GLY A 12 -5.72 -15.98 -8.95
CA GLY A 12 -5.38 -15.82 -10.36
C GLY A 12 -6.47 -15.14 -11.18
N SER A 13 -7.32 -14.33 -10.54
CA SER A 13 -8.46 -13.64 -11.15
C SER A 13 -8.31 -12.14 -10.93
N GLU A 14 -7.86 -11.43 -11.95
CA GLU A 14 -7.69 -9.98 -11.94
C GLU A 14 -8.96 -9.29 -12.38
N LEU A 15 -9.55 -8.42 -11.55
CA LEU A 15 -10.68 -7.58 -11.95
C LEU A 15 -10.19 -6.53 -12.96
N VAL A 16 -10.76 -6.53 -14.15
CA VAL A 16 -10.42 -5.58 -15.22
C VAL A 16 -11.59 -4.72 -15.66
N GLY A 17 -12.79 -5.00 -15.21
CA GLY A 17 -13.97 -4.19 -15.52
C GLY A 17 -15.13 -4.45 -14.57
N ILE A 18 -15.90 -3.41 -14.30
CA ILE A 18 -17.12 -3.45 -13.52
C ILE A 18 -18.17 -2.54 -14.15
N ARG A 19 -19.41 -3.03 -14.26
CA ARG A 19 -20.53 -2.23 -14.71
C ARG A 19 -21.80 -2.56 -13.94
N HIS A 20 -22.66 -1.57 -13.79
CA HIS A 20 -24.04 -1.78 -13.34
C HIS A 20 -24.92 -2.04 -14.55
N THR A 21 -25.74 -3.09 -14.52
CA THR A 21 -26.60 -3.50 -15.62
C THR A 21 -27.97 -2.85 -15.51
N ALA A 22 -28.70 -2.77 -16.63
CA ALA A 22 -30.09 -2.29 -16.63
C ALA A 22 -31.04 -3.16 -15.78
N ALA A 23 -30.65 -4.39 -15.46
CA ALA A 23 -31.40 -5.29 -14.60
C ALA A 23 -31.09 -5.07 -13.09
N GLY A 24 -30.34 -4.03 -12.74
CA GLY A 24 -30.01 -3.72 -11.35
C GLY A 24 -28.98 -4.66 -10.74
N ARG A 25 -28.11 -5.27 -11.55
CA ARG A 25 -27.07 -6.19 -11.07
C ARG A 25 -25.69 -5.71 -11.49
N TRP A 26 -24.69 -6.14 -10.75
CA TRP A 26 -23.28 -5.90 -11.07
C TRP A 26 -22.77 -7.00 -12.02
N GLU A 27 -22.04 -6.59 -13.04
CA GLU A 27 -21.29 -7.47 -13.91
C GLU A 27 -19.81 -7.13 -13.77
N LEU A 28 -19.02 -8.12 -13.32
CA LEU A 28 -17.60 -8.03 -13.09
C LEU A 28 -16.85 -8.86 -14.14
N THR A 29 -15.87 -8.25 -14.79
CA THR A 29 -15.03 -8.92 -15.77
C THR A 29 -13.67 -9.20 -15.17
N PHE A 30 -13.29 -10.46 -15.13
CA PHE A 30 -12.00 -10.93 -14.62
C PHE A 30 -11.12 -11.46 -15.75
N ARG A 31 -9.84 -11.14 -15.70
CA ARG A 31 -8.81 -11.79 -16.50
C ARG A 31 -8.22 -12.97 -15.70
N GLN A 32 -8.17 -14.14 -16.33
CA GLN A 32 -7.59 -15.38 -15.80
C GLN A 32 -6.59 -15.94 -16.83
N GLY A 33 -5.31 -15.57 -16.69
CA GLY A 33 -4.29 -15.83 -17.71
C GLY A 33 -4.66 -15.14 -19.04
N SER A 34 -4.85 -15.88 -20.11
CA SER A 34 -5.26 -15.36 -21.43
C SER A 34 -6.78 -15.30 -21.63
N SER A 35 -7.58 -15.76 -20.66
CA SER A 35 -9.04 -15.85 -20.79
C SER A 35 -9.74 -14.74 -20.00
N MET A 36 -10.92 -14.35 -20.47
CA MET A 36 -11.82 -13.46 -19.74
C MET A 36 -12.99 -14.25 -19.18
N ARG A 37 -13.36 -13.93 -17.94
CA ARG A 37 -14.54 -14.49 -17.26
C ARG A 37 -15.40 -13.36 -16.74
N THR A 38 -16.70 -13.46 -16.98
CA THR A 38 -17.69 -12.54 -16.41
C THR A 38 -18.44 -13.21 -15.28
N VAL A 39 -18.64 -12.48 -14.18
CA VAL A 39 -19.43 -12.88 -13.02
C VAL A 39 -20.51 -11.83 -12.80
N THR A 40 -21.72 -12.26 -12.51
CA THR A 40 -22.83 -11.38 -12.15
C THR A 40 -23.17 -11.54 -10.68
N ALA A 41 -23.35 -10.43 -9.99
CA ALA A 41 -23.65 -10.39 -8.55
C ALA A 41 -24.71 -9.33 -8.24
N ASP A 42 -25.45 -9.53 -7.16
CA ASP A 42 -26.44 -8.56 -6.67
C ASP A 42 -25.76 -7.47 -5.81
N ARG A 43 -24.69 -7.83 -5.12
CA ARG A 43 -23.85 -6.94 -4.30
C ARG A 43 -22.39 -7.14 -4.64
N VAL A 44 -21.59 -6.09 -4.52
CA VAL A 44 -20.14 -6.17 -4.69
C VAL A 44 -19.42 -5.40 -3.59
N VAL A 45 -18.35 -6.00 -3.07
CA VAL A 45 -17.43 -5.32 -2.16
C VAL A 45 -16.10 -5.11 -2.88
N LEU A 46 -15.74 -3.85 -3.11
CA LEU A 46 -14.48 -3.45 -3.75
C LEU A 46 -13.44 -3.19 -2.67
N ALA A 47 -12.60 -4.19 -2.40
CA ALA A 47 -11.49 -4.14 -1.44
C ALA A 47 -10.16 -3.86 -2.15
N LEU A 48 -10.18 -2.99 -3.17
CA LEU A 48 -9.03 -2.64 -3.99
C LEU A 48 -8.55 -1.23 -3.68
N PRO A 49 -7.23 -0.98 -3.62
CA PRO A 49 -6.72 0.38 -3.57
C PRO A 49 -7.25 1.23 -4.73
N PHE A 50 -7.54 2.50 -4.49
CA PHE A 50 -8.01 3.39 -5.57
C PHE A 50 -6.98 3.56 -6.70
N SER A 51 -5.68 3.42 -6.41
CA SER A 51 -4.65 3.32 -7.45
C SER A 51 -4.91 2.17 -8.44
N ILE A 52 -5.41 1.04 -7.96
CA ILE A 52 -5.75 -0.11 -8.81
C ILE A 52 -7.07 0.11 -9.55
N LEU A 53 -8.09 0.67 -8.88
CA LEU A 53 -9.36 0.97 -9.53
C LEU A 53 -9.16 1.93 -10.72
N ARG A 54 -8.45 3.07 -10.54
CA ARG A 54 -8.26 4.06 -11.61
C ARG A 54 -7.35 3.58 -12.74
N ASP A 55 -6.32 2.77 -12.44
CA ASP A 55 -5.29 2.43 -13.42
C ASP A 55 -5.53 1.10 -14.13
N SER A 56 -6.32 0.18 -13.54
CA SER A 56 -6.42 -1.20 -13.99
C SER A 56 -7.86 -1.68 -14.25
N VAL A 57 -8.87 -0.99 -13.74
CA VAL A 57 -10.27 -1.42 -13.82
C VAL A 57 -11.08 -0.43 -14.65
N ASP A 58 -11.77 -0.92 -15.67
CA ASP A 58 -12.78 -0.11 -16.38
C ASP A 58 -14.07 -0.03 -15.56
N TYR A 59 -14.25 1.06 -14.82
CA TYR A 59 -15.46 1.32 -14.02
C TYR A 59 -16.36 2.43 -14.60
N ARG A 60 -16.08 2.92 -15.82
CA ARG A 60 -16.85 4.03 -16.46
C ARG A 60 -18.35 3.75 -16.60
N ARG A 61 -18.75 2.48 -16.57
CA ARG A 61 -20.15 2.04 -16.63
C ARG A 61 -20.67 1.52 -15.30
N ALA A 62 -19.98 1.80 -14.21
CA ALA A 62 -20.44 1.44 -12.86
C ALA A 62 -21.56 2.37 -12.36
N GLY A 63 -21.61 3.61 -12.87
CA GLY A 63 -22.63 4.57 -12.46
C GLY A 63 -22.32 5.25 -11.12
N PHE A 64 -21.07 5.24 -10.69
CA PHE A 64 -20.66 5.93 -9.45
C PHE A 64 -20.90 7.43 -9.54
N GLU A 65 -21.26 8.04 -8.41
CA GLU A 65 -21.40 9.49 -8.30
C GLU A 65 -20.08 10.23 -8.63
N GLU A 66 -20.19 11.44 -9.17
CA GLU A 66 -19.04 12.27 -9.56
C GLU A 66 -18.02 12.46 -8.44
N ARG A 67 -18.48 12.64 -7.19
CA ARG A 67 -17.57 12.78 -6.04
C ARG A 67 -16.83 11.49 -5.71
N LYS A 68 -17.46 10.32 -5.89
CA LYS A 68 -16.80 9.02 -5.76
C LYS A 68 -15.76 8.84 -6.85
N VAL A 69 -16.08 9.18 -8.09
CA VAL A 69 -15.12 9.16 -9.20
C VAL A 69 -13.94 10.08 -8.90
N THR A 70 -14.19 11.29 -8.42
CA THR A 70 -13.13 12.23 -7.98
C THR A 70 -12.24 11.60 -6.89
N ALA A 71 -12.82 10.96 -5.89
CA ALA A 71 -12.04 10.28 -4.85
C ALA A 71 -11.18 9.15 -5.41
N ILE A 72 -11.73 8.32 -6.31
CA ILE A 72 -10.98 7.25 -6.98
C ILE A 72 -9.82 7.82 -7.80
N GLU A 73 -10.07 8.86 -8.60
CA GLU A 73 -9.07 9.44 -9.53
C GLU A 73 -7.98 10.22 -8.80
N GLU A 74 -8.30 10.94 -7.74
CA GLU A 74 -7.42 11.95 -7.18
C GLU A 74 -6.77 11.57 -5.85
N MET A 75 -7.35 10.67 -5.05
CA MET A 75 -6.81 10.32 -3.74
C MET A 75 -5.34 9.97 -3.81
N GLY A 76 -4.55 10.55 -2.91
CA GLY A 76 -3.10 10.33 -2.85
C GLY A 76 -2.76 8.87 -2.53
N MET A 77 -1.74 8.35 -3.22
CA MET A 77 -1.13 7.06 -2.90
C MET A 77 0.36 7.27 -2.70
N GLY A 78 0.89 6.83 -1.55
CA GLY A 78 2.26 7.11 -1.11
C GLY A 78 3.33 6.53 -2.03
N THR A 79 4.43 7.25 -2.14
CA THR A 79 5.61 6.85 -2.93
C THR A 79 6.72 6.29 -2.03
N ASN A 80 6.35 5.68 -0.91
CA ASN A 80 7.33 5.18 0.04
C ASN A 80 8.18 4.05 -0.53
N SER A 81 9.41 4.00 -0.07
CA SER A 81 10.36 2.92 -0.33
C SER A 81 11.06 2.49 0.94
N LYS A 82 11.50 1.24 0.97
CA LYS A 82 12.34 0.68 2.03
C LYS A 82 13.62 0.15 1.40
N LEU A 83 14.74 0.76 1.75
CA LEU A 83 16.06 0.23 1.46
C LEU A 83 16.57 -0.50 2.70
N HIS A 84 16.78 -1.80 2.60
CA HIS A 84 17.37 -2.62 3.65
C HIS A 84 18.87 -2.75 3.41
N VAL A 85 19.68 -2.37 4.39
CA VAL A 85 21.14 -2.44 4.31
C VAL A 85 21.65 -3.33 5.46
N GLN A 86 22.39 -4.38 5.12
CA GLN A 86 22.90 -5.33 6.11
C GLN A 86 24.34 -5.00 6.51
N PHE A 87 24.58 -5.03 7.80
CA PHE A 87 25.88 -4.81 8.43
C PHE A 87 26.38 -6.09 9.11
N SER A 88 27.69 -6.29 9.13
CA SER A 88 28.34 -7.42 9.78
C SER A 88 28.17 -7.43 11.31
N ARG A 89 27.87 -6.28 11.89
CA ARG A 89 27.51 -6.10 13.30
C ARG A 89 26.57 -4.94 13.49
N ARG A 90 25.84 -4.93 14.60
CA ARG A 90 24.96 -3.82 15.05
C ARG A 90 25.82 -2.71 15.65
N HIS A 91 26.58 -2.00 14.81
CA HIS A 91 27.52 -0.95 15.22
C HIS A 91 26.84 0.15 16.03
N TRP A 92 25.61 0.50 15.70
CA TRP A 92 24.79 1.52 16.39
C TRP A 92 24.60 1.25 17.87
N ASN A 93 24.59 -0.01 18.32
CA ASN A 93 24.49 -0.34 19.74
C ASN A 93 25.70 0.16 20.53
N GLY A 94 26.90 0.10 19.95
CA GLY A 94 28.12 0.64 20.55
C GLY A 94 28.15 2.16 20.64
N LEU A 95 27.32 2.84 19.86
CA LEU A 95 27.11 4.29 19.88
C LEU A 95 25.97 4.71 20.82
N GLY A 96 25.38 3.78 21.56
CA GLY A 96 24.21 4.03 22.42
C GLY A 96 22.90 4.24 21.68
N SER A 97 22.84 3.88 20.39
CA SER A 97 21.65 3.99 19.56
C SER A 97 20.98 2.61 19.39
N ASN A 98 19.67 2.61 19.15
CA ASN A 98 18.91 1.42 18.78
C ASN A 98 18.73 1.27 17.25
N GLY A 99 19.40 2.13 16.47
CA GLY A 99 19.29 2.19 15.01
C GLY A 99 18.11 3.02 14.49
N GLU A 100 17.27 3.56 15.39
CA GLU A 100 16.21 4.49 15.00
C GLU A 100 16.77 5.91 14.96
N THR A 101 16.65 6.53 13.78
CA THR A 101 17.14 7.88 13.54
C THR A 101 16.20 8.64 12.59
N PHE A 102 16.15 9.96 12.77
CA PHE A 102 15.50 10.90 11.85
C PHE A 102 16.52 11.95 11.47
N SER A 103 16.62 12.29 10.19
CA SER A 103 17.64 13.23 9.73
C SER A 103 17.24 13.93 8.43
N ASP A 104 17.73 15.15 8.28
CA ASP A 104 17.67 15.97 7.08
C ASP A 104 18.92 15.85 6.18
N THR A 105 19.86 14.96 6.53
CA THR A 105 21.08 14.69 5.73
C THR A 105 20.78 13.95 4.41
N GLY A 106 19.49 13.65 4.13
CA GLY A 106 19.01 13.14 2.85
C GLY A 106 18.36 11.76 2.87
N TYR A 107 18.42 11.02 3.99
CA TYR A 107 17.83 9.68 4.09
C TYR A 107 16.47 9.62 4.82
N GLN A 108 16.05 10.66 5.50
CA GLN A 108 14.81 10.82 6.27
C GLN A 108 14.74 10.02 7.57
N ASN A 109 14.54 8.70 7.51
CA ASN A 109 14.32 7.87 8.69
C ASN A 109 15.02 6.52 8.57
N SER A 110 15.52 5.99 9.69
CA SER A 110 16.02 4.61 9.77
C SER A 110 15.57 3.92 11.05
N TRP A 111 15.52 2.60 11.02
CA TRP A 111 15.38 1.73 12.21
C TRP A 111 15.95 0.34 11.95
N GLU A 112 16.25 -0.39 13.02
CA GLU A 112 16.68 -1.78 12.93
C GLU A 112 15.49 -2.72 12.75
N VAL A 113 15.49 -3.53 11.67
CA VAL A 113 14.47 -4.54 11.37
C VAL A 113 14.88 -5.95 11.82
N SER A 114 16.07 -6.12 12.34
CA SER A 114 16.65 -7.42 12.73
C SER A 114 16.79 -7.63 14.25
N ARG A 115 16.14 -6.81 15.08
CA ARG A 115 16.29 -6.81 16.56
C ARG A 115 16.13 -8.17 17.20
N ALA A 116 15.17 -8.98 16.76
CA ALA A 116 14.89 -10.31 17.31
C ALA A 116 15.69 -11.43 16.61
N GLN A 117 16.55 -11.10 15.65
CA GLN A 117 17.34 -12.10 14.95
C GLN A 117 18.58 -12.46 15.73
N PRO A 118 18.96 -13.75 15.82
CA PRO A 118 20.20 -14.19 16.48
C PRO A 118 21.43 -13.73 15.70
N GLY A 119 22.60 -13.74 16.39
CA GLY A 119 23.88 -13.39 15.79
C GLY A 119 24.21 -11.89 15.89
N THR A 120 25.39 -11.53 15.36
CA THR A 120 25.95 -10.16 15.45
C THR A 120 25.51 -9.25 14.32
N ALA A 121 25.20 -9.80 13.15
CA ALA A 121 24.75 -9.05 11.98
C ALA A 121 23.44 -8.33 12.26
N GLY A 122 23.27 -7.15 11.66
CA GLY A 122 22.04 -6.37 11.76
C GLY A 122 21.65 -5.74 10.44
N ILE A 123 20.38 -5.38 10.32
CA ILE A 123 19.82 -4.71 9.14
C ILE A 123 19.17 -3.41 9.60
N LEU A 124 19.63 -2.30 9.03
CA LEU A 124 18.91 -1.03 9.07
C LEU A 124 18.04 -0.91 7.81
N VAL A 125 16.81 -0.46 8.00
CA VAL A 125 16.00 0.05 6.92
C VAL A 125 16.15 1.55 6.83
N ASN A 126 16.36 2.07 5.63
CA ASN A 126 16.10 3.47 5.30
C ASN A 126 14.68 3.56 4.73
N TYR A 127 13.81 4.25 5.44
CA TYR A 127 12.43 4.47 5.04
C TYR A 127 12.26 5.90 4.52
N THR A 128 11.75 6.00 3.30
CA THR A 128 11.62 7.28 2.61
C THR A 128 10.23 7.44 2.02
N GLY A 129 9.79 8.69 1.88
CA GLY A 129 8.51 9.04 1.27
C GLY A 129 8.62 10.28 0.39
N GLY A 130 7.52 10.69 -0.21
CA GLY A 130 7.44 11.85 -1.08
C GLY A 130 8.42 11.76 -2.26
N ASN A 131 9.05 12.86 -2.63
CA ASN A 131 9.99 12.91 -3.76
C ASN A 131 11.25 12.07 -3.53
N ILE A 132 11.72 11.96 -2.28
CA ILE A 132 12.87 11.12 -1.95
C ILE A 132 12.50 9.65 -2.14
N GLY A 133 11.35 9.20 -1.61
CA GLY A 133 10.84 7.85 -1.84
C GLY A 133 10.66 7.53 -3.33
N ALA A 134 10.03 8.43 -4.08
CA ALA A 134 9.84 8.28 -5.53
C ALA A 134 11.16 8.11 -6.29
N SER A 135 12.23 8.76 -5.84
CA SER A 135 13.55 8.67 -6.49
C SER A 135 14.15 7.26 -6.48
N PHE A 136 13.68 6.37 -5.60
CA PHE A 136 14.12 4.97 -5.53
C PHE A 136 13.64 4.10 -6.71
N GLY A 137 12.78 4.62 -7.57
CA GLY A 137 12.43 3.99 -8.86
C GLY A 137 13.59 3.90 -9.84
N SER A 138 14.76 4.49 -9.52
CA SER A 138 15.97 4.41 -10.31
C SER A 138 17.18 4.01 -9.47
N GLY A 139 18.23 3.51 -10.12
CA GLY A 139 19.44 3.02 -9.45
C GLY A 139 19.32 1.56 -9.00
N THR A 140 20.42 1.02 -8.47
CA THR A 140 20.49 -0.35 -7.93
C THR A 140 20.44 -0.34 -6.41
N PRO A 141 20.09 -1.45 -5.74
CA PRO A 141 20.20 -1.56 -4.29
C PRO A 141 21.57 -1.16 -3.76
N THR A 142 22.65 -1.54 -4.45
CA THR A 142 24.03 -1.19 -4.09
C THR A 142 24.28 0.30 -4.16
N THR A 143 23.91 0.97 -5.25
CA THR A 143 24.13 2.43 -5.40
C THR A 143 23.30 3.21 -4.37
N ARG A 144 22.08 2.77 -4.07
CA ARG A 144 21.23 3.37 -3.04
C ARG A 144 21.79 3.14 -1.64
N ALA A 145 22.34 1.94 -1.37
CA ALA A 145 23.02 1.68 -0.09
C ALA A 145 24.24 2.58 0.09
N GLN A 146 25.09 2.75 -0.92
CA GLN A 146 26.24 3.65 -0.87
C GLN A 146 25.83 5.11 -0.59
N GLN A 147 24.77 5.57 -1.22
CA GLN A 147 24.21 6.90 -0.96
C GLN A 147 23.73 7.01 0.49
N PHE A 148 22.95 6.04 0.96
CA PHE A 148 22.46 5.99 2.34
C PHE A 148 23.61 5.97 3.36
N LEU A 149 24.65 5.17 3.13
CA LEU A 149 25.83 5.11 3.99
C LEU A 149 26.52 6.48 4.12
N THR A 150 26.67 7.22 3.02
CA THR A 150 27.21 8.58 3.06
C THR A 150 26.33 9.53 3.88
N GLN A 151 25.03 9.39 3.75
CA GLN A 151 24.04 10.26 4.42
C GLN A 151 23.90 9.96 5.92
N ILE A 152 23.99 8.69 6.34
CA ILE A 152 23.85 8.28 7.74
C ILE A 152 25.15 8.36 8.53
N GLU A 153 26.31 8.41 7.89
CA GLU A 153 27.63 8.44 8.53
C GLU A 153 27.79 9.59 9.55
N PRO A 154 27.28 10.82 9.31
CA PRO A 154 27.32 11.89 10.33
C PRO A 154 26.47 11.58 11.57
N VAL A 155 25.43 10.74 11.43
CA VAL A 155 24.49 10.40 12.51
C VAL A 155 24.97 9.17 13.30
N LEU A 156 25.51 8.18 12.58
CA LEU A 156 26.08 6.95 13.15
C LEU A 156 27.54 6.77 12.68
N PRO A 157 28.48 7.51 13.24
CA PRO A 157 29.89 7.53 12.79
C PRO A 157 30.54 6.14 12.79
N GLY A 158 31.21 5.79 11.71
CA GLY A 158 31.89 4.51 11.54
C GLY A 158 30.99 3.37 11.05
N LEU A 159 29.70 3.64 10.82
CA LEU A 159 28.73 2.62 10.38
C LEU A 159 29.11 2.01 9.03
N SER A 160 29.56 2.84 8.08
CA SER A 160 29.86 2.43 6.70
C SER A 160 30.89 1.32 6.60
N GLN A 161 31.85 1.25 7.53
CA GLN A 161 32.91 0.23 7.58
C GLN A 161 32.37 -1.18 7.87
N HIS A 162 31.16 -1.28 8.37
CA HIS A 162 30.51 -2.54 8.74
C HIS A 162 29.49 -3.03 7.69
N TRP A 163 29.28 -2.28 6.60
CA TRP A 163 28.45 -2.76 5.51
C TRP A 163 29.06 -3.99 4.84
N ASN A 164 28.29 -5.04 4.71
CA ASN A 164 28.76 -6.31 4.14
C ASN A 164 28.45 -6.49 2.64
N GLY A 165 28.07 -5.40 1.96
CA GLY A 165 27.77 -5.40 0.52
C GLY A 165 26.34 -5.83 0.18
N LYS A 166 25.51 -6.21 1.17
CA LYS A 166 24.13 -6.66 0.94
C LYS A 166 23.14 -5.52 1.14
N ALA A 167 22.25 -5.35 0.14
CA ALA A 167 21.11 -4.43 0.21
C ALA A 167 19.97 -4.91 -0.67
N THR A 168 18.74 -4.57 -0.29
CA THR A 168 17.51 -4.78 -1.09
C THR A 168 16.63 -3.55 -1.03
N ILE A 169 15.78 -3.37 -2.03
CA ILE A 169 14.80 -2.27 -2.09
C ILE A 169 13.41 -2.85 -2.29
N ASP A 170 12.48 -2.40 -1.44
CA ASP A 170 11.04 -2.51 -1.70
C ASP A 170 10.55 -1.14 -2.19
N PHE A 171 10.21 -1.06 -3.48
CA PHE A 171 9.71 0.15 -4.13
C PHE A 171 8.24 -0.04 -4.51
N TRP A 172 7.34 0.37 -3.62
CA TRP A 172 5.91 0.12 -3.71
C TRP A 172 5.20 0.78 -4.92
N PRO A 173 5.64 1.97 -5.42
CA PRO A 173 4.96 2.61 -6.55
C PRO A 173 4.89 1.79 -7.84
N VAL A 174 5.81 0.85 -8.05
CA VAL A 174 5.81 -0.03 -9.23
C VAL A 174 5.28 -1.43 -8.94
N TYR A 175 4.86 -1.69 -7.70
CA TYR A 175 4.29 -2.97 -7.36
C TYR A 175 2.91 -3.11 -8.01
N GLU A 176 2.77 -4.13 -8.85
CA GLU A 176 1.64 -4.34 -9.77
C GLU A 176 0.26 -4.26 -9.08
N TRP A 177 0.17 -4.74 -7.84
CA TRP A 177 -1.10 -4.90 -7.12
C TRP A 177 -1.43 -3.80 -6.12
N THR A 178 -0.56 -2.80 -5.96
CA THR A 178 -0.83 -1.65 -5.09
C THR A 178 -0.56 -0.32 -5.76
N ARG A 179 0.45 -0.23 -6.61
CA ARG A 179 0.91 0.98 -7.29
C ARG A 179 1.10 2.16 -6.35
N GLY A 180 1.60 1.86 -5.16
CA GLY A 180 1.85 2.80 -4.07
C GLY A 180 1.95 2.09 -2.74
N SER A 181 2.24 2.83 -1.68
CA SER A 181 2.47 2.26 -0.34
C SER A 181 1.19 2.23 0.51
N TYR A 182 0.55 3.36 0.68
CA TYR A 182 -0.72 3.55 1.39
C TYR A 182 -1.33 4.90 1.01
N SER A 183 -2.62 5.06 1.30
CA SER A 183 -3.33 6.30 0.96
C SER A 183 -2.94 7.48 1.84
N TYR A 184 -3.07 8.68 1.32
CA TYR A 184 -2.92 9.92 2.07
C TYR A 184 -3.71 11.05 1.43
N TRP A 185 -4.03 12.07 2.21
CA TRP A 185 -4.71 13.26 1.74
C TRP A 185 -3.72 14.27 1.15
N LYS A 186 -3.88 14.59 -0.13
CA LYS A 186 -3.21 15.76 -0.72
C LYS A 186 -3.85 17.04 -0.20
N VAL A 187 -3.18 18.18 -0.41
CA VAL A 187 -3.71 19.48 -0.01
C VAL A 187 -5.10 19.70 -0.58
N GLY A 188 -6.07 20.03 0.27
CA GLY A 188 -7.46 20.29 -0.09
C GLY A 188 -8.35 19.06 -0.24
N GLN A 189 -7.82 17.85 -0.36
CA GLN A 189 -8.61 16.65 -0.61
C GLN A 189 -9.49 16.27 0.58
N TYR A 190 -8.98 16.38 1.80
CA TYR A 190 -9.77 16.11 3.00
C TYR A 190 -11.07 16.94 3.04
N THR A 191 -10.96 18.22 2.74
CA THR A 191 -12.13 19.13 2.67
C THR A 191 -13.05 18.81 1.48
N ALA A 192 -12.48 18.34 0.36
CA ALA A 192 -13.23 18.13 -0.88
C ALA A 192 -14.08 16.85 -0.83
N PHE A 193 -13.53 15.73 -0.32
CA PHE A 193 -14.22 14.44 -0.43
C PHE A 193 -14.00 13.46 0.72
N ALA A 194 -13.47 13.87 1.91
CA ALA A 194 -13.35 12.94 3.04
C ALA A 194 -14.70 12.28 3.37
N GLY A 195 -14.69 10.97 3.59
CA GLY A 195 -15.85 10.12 3.84
C GLY A 195 -16.56 9.60 2.57
N ILE A 196 -16.24 10.18 1.40
CA ILE A 196 -16.78 9.70 0.12
C ILE A 196 -16.13 8.38 -0.30
N GLU A 197 -14.84 8.20 0.02
CA GLU A 197 -14.06 7.02 -0.33
C GLU A 197 -14.65 5.73 0.21
N GLY A 198 -15.19 5.75 1.44
CA GLY A 198 -15.84 4.61 2.08
C GLY A 198 -17.33 4.48 1.83
N ARG A 199 -17.98 5.52 1.27
CA ARG A 199 -19.43 5.53 1.08
C ARG A 199 -19.88 4.49 0.07
N GLN A 200 -20.97 3.78 0.38
CA GLN A 200 -21.67 2.88 -0.54
C GLN A 200 -22.20 3.62 -1.79
N GLU A 201 -22.16 2.98 -2.94
CA GLU A 201 -22.71 3.48 -4.21
C GLU A 201 -23.74 2.48 -4.76
N GLY A 202 -25.02 2.69 -4.44
CA GLY A 202 -26.03 1.68 -4.69
C GLY A 202 -25.68 0.37 -3.96
N ASP A 203 -25.60 -0.72 -4.69
CA ASP A 203 -25.24 -2.06 -4.16
C ASP A 203 -23.74 -2.37 -4.26
N ALA A 204 -22.90 -1.35 -4.43
CA ALA A 204 -21.44 -1.46 -4.38
C ALA A 204 -20.87 -0.86 -3.08
N HIS A 205 -20.15 -1.67 -2.34
CA HIS A 205 -19.51 -1.32 -1.07
C HIS A 205 -18.00 -1.17 -1.27
N PHE A 206 -17.37 -0.29 -0.49
CA PHE A 206 -15.93 0.00 -0.60
C PHE A 206 -15.26 -0.23 0.74
N CYS A 207 -14.17 -0.99 0.76
CA CYS A 207 -13.36 -1.19 1.95
C CYS A 207 -11.87 -1.21 1.60
N GLY A 208 -11.03 -1.18 2.61
CA GLY A 208 -9.58 -1.03 2.51
C GLY A 208 -9.11 0.12 3.38
N GLU A 209 -7.82 0.19 3.69
CA GLU A 209 -7.25 1.20 4.60
C GLU A 209 -7.58 2.64 4.18
N HIS A 210 -7.71 2.88 2.87
CA HIS A 210 -8.03 4.18 2.28
C HIS A 210 -9.46 4.65 2.55
N THR A 211 -10.33 3.76 3.03
CA THR A 211 -11.73 4.05 3.40
C THR A 211 -11.94 4.14 4.90
N SER A 212 -10.88 3.98 5.71
CA SER A 212 -10.93 4.13 7.15
C SER A 212 -10.79 5.59 7.56
N ILE A 213 -11.58 6.02 8.55
CA ILE A 213 -11.48 7.34 9.15
C ILE A 213 -10.42 7.34 10.25
N ASP A 214 -10.38 6.28 11.07
CA ASP A 214 -9.56 6.22 12.27
C ASP A 214 -8.16 5.65 12.03
N PHE A 215 -8.03 4.72 11.06
CA PHE A 215 -6.81 3.96 10.82
C PHE A 215 -6.37 3.99 9.35
N GLN A 216 -6.57 5.12 8.65
CA GLN A 216 -6.08 5.29 7.27
C GLN A 216 -4.57 5.03 7.20
N GLY A 217 -4.12 4.26 6.21
CA GLY A 217 -2.72 3.88 6.04
C GLY A 217 -2.26 2.68 6.85
N TYR A 218 -3.14 2.08 7.69
CA TYR A 218 -2.80 0.95 8.56
C TYR A 218 -3.61 -0.31 8.23
N LEU A 219 -3.05 -1.48 8.58
CA LEU A 219 -3.75 -2.77 8.44
C LEU A 219 -5.06 -2.83 9.23
N ASN A 220 -5.11 -2.16 10.39
CA ASN A 220 -6.32 -2.06 11.20
C ASN A 220 -7.47 -1.41 10.43
N GLY A 221 -7.20 -0.36 9.66
CA GLY A 221 -8.20 0.31 8.84
C GLY A 221 -8.77 -0.60 7.74
N ALA A 222 -7.97 -1.49 7.19
CA ALA A 222 -8.45 -2.47 6.22
C ALA A 222 -9.39 -3.51 6.86
N VAL A 223 -9.11 -3.94 8.10
CA VAL A 223 -9.96 -4.89 8.85
C VAL A 223 -11.27 -4.21 9.25
N GLU A 224 -11.19 -3.05 9.91
CA GLU A 224 -12.34 -2.25 10.35
C GLU A 224 -13.32 -1.99 9.20
N THR A 225 -12.81 -1.52 8.08
CA THR A 225 -13.66 -1.19 6.93
C THR A 225 -14.18 -2.43 6.20
N GLY A 226 -13.48 -3.55 6.28
CA GLY A 226 -13.98 -4.85 5.83
C GLY A 226 -15.18 -5.32 6.67
N GLU A 227 -15.11 -5.18 8.01
CA GLU A 227 -16.22 -5.48 8.92
C GLU A 227 -17.41 -4.53 8.69
N ARG A 228 -17.16 -3.23 8.49
CA ARG A 228 -18.20 -2.26 8.13
C ARG A 228 -18.89 -2.64 6.82
N ALA A 229 -18.15 -2.90 5.75
CA ALA A 229 -18.73 -3.26 4.46
C ALA A 229 -19.51 -4.59 4.53
N ALA A 230 -19.07 -5.55 5.34
CA ALA A 230 -19.83 -6.77 5.58
C ALA A 230 -21.17 -6.49 6.29
N GLY A 231 -21.17 -5.59 7.30
CA GLY A 231 -22.40 -5.14 7.95
C GLY A 231 -23.37 -4.47 6.99
N GLU A 232 -22.88 -3.54 6.16
CA GLU A 232 -23.68 -2.86 5.12
C GLU A 232 -24.34 -3.88 4.17
N VAL A 233 -23.62 -4.92 3.72
CA VAL A 233 -24.17 -5.96 2.86
C VAL A 233 -25.26 -6.76 3.58
N VAL A 234 -25.07 -7.10 4.85
CA VAL A 234 -26.07 -7.83 5.65
C VAL A 234 -27.33 -6.98 5.84
N ASP A 235 -27.20 -5.70 6.14
CA ASP A 235 -28.33 -4.77 6.30
C ASP A 235 -29.10 -4.58 4.98
N ASP A 236 -28.42 -4.54 3.84
CA ASP A 236 -29.05 -4.45 2.52
C ASP A 236 -29.79 -5.72 2.08
N LEU A 237 -29.48 -6.86 2.67
CA LEU A 237 -30.11 -8.14 2.35
C LEU A 237 -31.33 -8.43 3.25
N GLY A 238 -31.53 -7.68 4.34
CA GLY A 238 -32.70 -7.74 5.25
C GLY A 238 -32.56 -8.84 6.26
#